data_e36a3ffb24d05a886d1606a89208ebd0
#
_entry.id   e36a3ffb24d05a886d1606a89208ebd0
#
_cell.length_a   1.000
_cell.length_b   1.000
_cell.length_c   1.000
_cell.angle_alpha   90.00
_cell.angle_beta   90.00
_cell.angle_gamma   90.00
#
_symmetry.space_group_name_H-M   'P 1'
#
loop_
_entity.id
_entity.type
_entity.pdbx_description
1 polymer ?
#
loop_
_entity_poly.entity_id
_entity_poly.type
_entity_poly.pdbx_seq_one_letter_code
_entity_poly.pdbx_strand_id
1 'polypeptide(L)'
;MNTFVAMSGIRSLFEAYIQSSIHVGFAVISLVAVTSFQFEIALEQSIYVFVFAATLLGYNTIKYGWQKGVIFYIPVRYQALTLMATATVALLFWTLSWEQQLVFLVLGILVLFYAFPLQKGRNNLRNKQKIKIYWVALVWSVFTGYLPVAHEYIDTLFAFSVVAHRWVFVICATLPFEIRDLDSDAPSLRTWPQRFGVSKTRWIG
;
A
#
# COMPACT_ATOMS: atom_id res chain seq x y z
N MET A 1 -28.59 -18.46 -22.46
CA MET A 1 -27.25 -18.19 -23.02
C MET A 1 -26.69 -16.81 -22.63
N ASN A 2 -27.49 -15.75 -22.52
CA ASN A 2 -27.03 -14.38 -22.21
C ASN A 2 -26.59 -14.15 -20.75
N THR A 3 -27.15 -14.84 -19.76
CA THR A 3 -26.79 -14.69 -18.35
C THR A 3 -25.39 -15.26 -18.01
N PHE A 4 -25.00 -16.36 -18.60
CA PHE A 4 -23.69 -16.97 -18.41
C PHE A 4 -22.54 -16.10 -18.98
N VAL A 5 -22.77 -15.49 -20.15
CA VAL A 5 -21.79 -14.58 -20.79
C VAL A 5 -21.66 -13.29 -19.98
N ALA A 6 -22.77 -12.75 -19.47
CA ALA A 6 -22.75 -11.56 -18.61
C ALA A 6 -22.03 -11.81 -17.28
N MET A 7 -22.24 -12.97 -16.64
CA MET A 7 -21.54 -13.36 -15.41
C MET A 7 -20.04 -13.55 -15.62
N SER A 8 -19.61 -14.08 -16.77
CA SER A 8 -18.18 -14.22 -17.11
C SER A 8 -17.52 -12.84 -17.31
N GLY A 9 -18.22 -11.89 -17.93
CA GLY A 9 -17.73 -10.52 -18.12
C GLY A 9 -17.58 -9.74 -16.80
N ILE A 10 -18.58 -9.82 -15.91
CA ILE A 10 -18.52 -9.16 -14.59
C ILE A 10 -17.39 -9.74 -13.74
N ARG A 11 -17.21 -11.05 -13.74
CA ARG A 11 -16.12 -11.72 -13.03
C ARG A 11 -14.75 -11.26 -13.56
N SER A 12 -14.60 -11.20 -14.87
CA SER A 12 -13.36 -10.72 -15.52
C SER A 12 -13.04 -9.26 -15.16
N LEU A 13 -14.04 -8.37 -15.12
CA LEU A 13 -13.88 -6.98 -14.71
C LEU A 13 -13.50 -6.88 -13.23
N PHE A 14 -14.14 -7.65 -12.36
CA PHE A 14 -13.82 -7.69 -10.94
C PHE A 14 -12.39 -8.22 -10.69
N GLU A 15 -12.01 -9.27 -11.38
CA GLU A 15 -10.65 -9.80 -11.32
C GLU A 15 -9.62 -8.75 -11.81
N ALA A 16 -9.91 -8.02 -12.89
CA ALA A 16 -9.06 -6.95 -13.39
C ALA A 16 -8.94 -5.81 -12.37
N TYR A 17 -10.05 -5.39 -11.74
CA TYR A 17 -10.07 -4.38 -10.69
C TYR A 17 -9.20 -4.75 -9.49
N ILE A 18 -9.29 -6.00 -9.02
CA ILE A 18 -8.46 -6.50 -7.90
C ILE A 18 -6.99 -6.65 -8.34
N GLN A 19 -6.75 -7.20 -9.53
CA GLN A 19 -5.40 -7.48 -10.03
C GLN A 19 -4.61 -6.21 -10.37
N SER A 20 -5.28 -5.14 -10.82
CA SER A 20 -4.68 -3.84 -11.13
C SER A 20 -4.33 -3.00 -9.89
N SER A 21 -4.75 -3.42 -8.69
CA SER A 21 -4.59 -2.68 -7.43
C SER A 21 -5.38 -1.36 -7.33
N ILE A 22 -6.31 -1.10 -8.26
CA ILE A 22 -7.15 0.12 -8.27
C ILE A 22 -7.96 0.25 -6.97
N HIS A 23 -8.52 -0.85 -6.47
CA HIS A 23 -9.25 -0.87 -5.19
C HIS A 23 -8.41 -0.38 -4.01
N VAL A 24 -7.11 -0.68 -4.02
CA VAL A 24 -6.16 -0.20 -2.99
C VAL A 24 -5.95 1.31 -3.15
N GLY A 25 -5.82 1.80 -4.38
CA GLY A 25 -5.72 3.23 -4.67
C GLY A 25 -6.91 4.01 -4.11
N PHE A 26 -8.14 3.52 -4.28
CA PHE A 26 -9.33 4.15 -3.70
C PHE A 26 -9.36 4.10 -2.17
N ALA A 27 -8.94 3.00 -1.56
CA ALA A 27 -8.82 2.91 -0.11
C ALA A 27 -7.82 3.95 0.43
N VAL A 28 -6.69 4.16 -0.27
CA VAL A 28 -5.69 5.17 0.10
C VAL A 28 -6.23 6.59 -0.03
N ILE A 29 -6.92 6.91 -1.12
CA ILE A 29 -7.58 8.21 -1.29
C ILE A 29 -8.55 8.48 -0.14
N SER A 30 -9.35 7.49 0.25
CA SER A 30 -10.29 7.63 1.38
C SER A 30 -9.56 7.93 2.69
N LEU A 31 -8.41 7.29 2.94
CA LEU A 31 -7.59 7.59 4.12
C LEU A 31 -6.96 8.98 4.07
N VAL A 32 -6.57 9.47 2.90
CA VAL A 32 -6.07 10.84 2.72
C VAL A 32 -7.19 11.87 2.93
N ALA A 33 -8.40 11.58 2.46
CA ALA A 33 -9.56 12.42 2.75
C ALA A 33 -9.85 12.51 4.26
N VAL A 34 -9.76 11.39 4.98
CA VAL A 34 -9.85 11.39 6.46
C VAL A 34 -8.77 12.28 7.07
N THR A 35 -7.54 12.27 6.54
CA THR A 35 -6.47 13.16 7.02
C THR A 35 -6.79 14.62 6.79
N SER A 36 -7.32 14.98 5.60
CA SER A 36 -7.81 16.33 5.33
C SER A 36 -8.82 16.80 6.38
N PHE A 37 -9.78 15.95 6.75
CA PHE A 37 -10.74 16.25 7.82
C PHE A 37 -10.12 16.35 9.20
N GLN A 38 -9.18 15.46 9.55
CA GLN A 38 -8.54 15.43 10.87
C GLN A 38 -7.69 16.67 11.15
N PHE A 39 -7.05 17.21 10.12
CA PHE A 39 -6.21 18.41 10.21
C PHE A 39 -6.97 19.70 9.85
N GLU A 40 -8.24 19.59 9.42
CA GLU A 40 -9.06 20.71 8.93
C GLU A 40 -8.40 21.49 7.77
N ILE A 41 -7.63 20.77 6.92
CA ILE A 41 -6.88 21.33 5.81
C ILE A 41 -7.51 20.89 4.49
N ALA A 42 -7.81 21.84 3.61
CA ALA A 42 -8.26 21.58 2.25
C ALA A 42 -7.06 21.18 1.38
N LEU A 43 -6.92 19.88 1.10
CA LEU A 43 -5.87 19.39 0.24
C LEU A 43 -6.18 19.64 -1.24
N GLU A 44 -5.16 19.97 -2.01
CA GLU A 44 -5.27 20.11 -3.47
C GLU A 44 -5.61 18.79 -4.15
N GLN A 45 -6.34 18.85 -5.26
CA GLN A 45 -6.69 17.66 -6.05
C GLN A 45 -5.45 16.90 -6.56
N SER A 46 -4.38 17.62 -6.84
CA SER A 46 -3.07 17.08 -7.25
C SER A 46 -2.54 16.04 -6.26
N ILE A 47 -2.72 16.27 -4.95
CA ILE A 47 -2.31 15.34 -3.89
C ILE A 47 -3.09 14.01 -3.98
N TYR A 48 -4.41 14.06 -4.21
CA TYR A 48 -5.21 12.83 -4.34
C TYR A 48 -4.81 12.03 -5.57
N VAL A 49 -4.55 12.70 -6.71
CA VAL A 49 -4.10 12.06 -7.94
C VAL A 49 -2.70 11.48 -7.77
N PHE A 50 -1.79 12.23 -7.14
CA PHE A 50 -0.44 11.76 -6.83
C PHE A 50 -0.46 10.51 -5.96
N VAL A 51 -1.18 10.54 -4.85
CA VAL A 51 -1.27 9.44 -3.89
C VAL A 51 -1.90 8.20 -4.52
N PHE A 52 -2.93 8.37 -5.36
CA PHE A 52 -3.50 7.26 -6.13
C PHE A 52 -2.48 6.61 -7.06
N ALA A 53 -1.80 7.42 -7.88
CA ALA A 53 -0.81 6.93 -8.83
C ALA A 53 0.40 6.28 -8.11
N ALA A 54 0.90 6.90 -7.03
CA ALA A 54 1.98 6.36 -6.22
C ALA A 54 1.60 5.03 -5.56
N THR A 55 0.33 4.86 -5.14
CA THR A 55 -0.19 3.59 -4.61
C THR A 55 -0.17 2.50 -5.68
N LEU A 56 -0.66 2.78 -6.88
CA LEU A 56 -0.63 1.82 -7.99
C LEU A 56 0.81 1.40 -8.33
N LEU A 57 1.72 2.39 -8.42
CA LEU A 57 3.12 2.15 -8.69
C LEU A 57 3.76 1.28 -7.60
N GLY A 58 3.60 1.65 -6.33
CA GLY A 58 4.17 0.93 -5.19
C GLY A 58 3.63 -0.50 -5.07
N TYR A 59 2.32 -0.67 -5.20
CA TYR A 59 1.69 -1.98 -5.13
C TYR A 59 2.08 -2.89 -6.30
N ASN A 60 2.11 -2.38 -7.52
CA ASN A 60 2.55 -3.14 -8.68
C ASN A 60 4.05 -3.49 -8.58
N THR A 61 4.87 -2.60 -8.03
CA THR A 61 6.28 -2.88 -7.74
C THR A 61 6.43 -4.02 -6.72
N ILE A 62 5.67 -4.01 -5.62
CA ILE A 62 5.71 -5.08 -4.61
C ILE A 62 5.17 -6.40 -5.16
N LYS A 63 4.11 -6.35 -5.96
CA LYS A 63 3.41 -7.53 -6.48
C LYS A 63 4.15 -8.21 -7.62
N TYR A 64 4.76 -7.42 -8.50
CA TYR A 64 5.36 -7.88 -9.75
C TYR A 64 6.86 -7.59 -9.87
N GLY A 65 7.42 -6.75 -8.99
CA GLY A 65 8.77 -6.23 -9.13
C GLY A 65 9.87 -7.28 -9.05
N TRP A 66 9.62 -8.39 -8.36
CA TRP A 66 10.56 -9.52 -8.28
C TRP A 66 9.83 -10.83 -8.47
N GLN A 67 9.76 -11.31 -9.72
CA GLN A 67 9.22 -12.61 -10.03
C GLN A 67 10.20 -13.40 -10.90
N LYS A 68 10.41 -14.70 -10.59
CA LYS A 68 11.22 -15.63 -11.39
C LYS A 68 12.65 -15.14 -11.69
N GLY A 69 13.25 -14.36 -10.78
CA GLY A 69 14.60 -13.82 -10.99
C GLY A 69 14.67 -12.61 -11.95
N VAL A 70 13.54 -12.14 -12.46
CA VAL A 70 13.44 -10.95 -13.32
C VAL A 70 12.96 -9.76 -12.51
N ILE A 71 13.70 -8.66 -12.58
CA ILE A 71 13.30 -7.39 -11.96
C ILE A 71 12.23 -6.73 -12.83
N PHE A 72 11.13 -6.26 -12.22
CA PHE A 72 10.02 -5.57 -12.88
C PHE A 72 9.29 -6.39 -13.96
N TYR A 73 8.98 -7.64 -13.65
CA TYR A 73 8.10 -8.44 -14.50
C TYR A 73 6.64 -8.04 -14.28
N ILE A 74 6.18 -7.01 -14.98
CA ILE A 74 4.78 -6.57 -14.95
C ILE A 74 4.03 -7.25 -16.11
N PRO A 75 2.91 -7.98 -15.84
CA PRO A 75 2.09 -8.57 -16.91
C PRO A 75 1.67 -7.50 -17.93
N VAL A 76 1.72 -7.84 -19.23
CA VAL A 76 1.47 -6.90 -20.35
C VAL A 76 0.17 -6.10 -20.16
N ARG A 77 -0.89 -6.74 -19.69
CA ARG A 77 -2.20 -6.09 -19.41
C ARG A 77 -2.16 -4.97 -18.37
N TYR A 78 -1.14 -4.93 -17.49
CA TYR A 78 -1.00 -3.88 -16.45
C TYR A 78 0.17 -2.93 -16.72
N GLN A 79 0.94 -3.16 -17.79
CA GLN A 79 2.10 -2.32 -18.13
C GLN A 79 1.67 -0.88 -18.42
N ALA A 80 0.64 -0.70 -19.26
CA ALA A 80 0.12 0.63 -19.60
C ALA A 80 -0.33 1.41 -18.34
N LEU A 81 -1.11 0.76 -17.45
CA LEU A 81 -1.56 1.36 -16.20
C LEU A 81 -0.38 1.75 -15.29
N THR A 82 0.61 0.87 -15.16
CA THR A 82 1.79 1.14 -14.34
C THR A 82 2.65 2.25 -14.94
N LEU A 83 2.80 2.27 -16.27
CA LEU A 83 3.51 3.34 -16.97
C LEU A 83 2.81 4.70 -16.79
N MET A 84 1.49 4.75 -16.95
CA MET A 84 0.70 5.95 -16.69
C MET A 84 0.84 6.40 -15.24
N ALA A 85 0.76 5.50 -14.27
CA ALA A 85 0.97 5.82 -12.85
C ALA A 85 2.38 6.36 -12.61
N THR A 86 3.41 5.77 -13.23
CA THR A 86 4.80 6.25 -13.12
C THR A 86 4.95 7.65 -13.70
N ALA A 87 4.39 7.91 -14.89
CA ALA A 87 4.42 9.23 -15.52
C ALA A 87 3.69 10.28 -14.65
N THR A 88 2.52 9.93 -14.11
CA THR A 88 1.76 10.80 -13.22
C THR A 88 2.55 11.15 -11.95
N VAL A 89 3.17 10.15 -11.30
CA VAL A 89 4.02 10.38 -10.14
C VAL A 89 5.21 11.27 -10.49
N ALA A 90 5.90 11.01 -11.61
CA ALA A 90 7.05 11.81 -12.04
C ALA A 90 6.68 13.27 -12.33
N LEU A 91 5.54 13.53 -12.96
CA LEU A 91 5.06 14.87 -13.26
C LEU A 91 4.62 15.62 -11.99
N LEU A 92 3.80 14.99 -11.14
CA LEU A 92 3.26 15.62 -9.95
C LEU A 92 4.27 15.67 -8.78
N PHE A 93 5.35 14.89 -8.82
CA PHE A 93 6.41 14.95 -7.81
C PHE A 93 7.00 16.36 -7.67
N TRP A 94 7.16 17.07 -8.78
CA TRP A 94 7.73 18.42 -8.80
C TRP A 94 6.74 19.51 -8.35
N THR A 95 5.45 19.20 -8.23
CA THR A 95 4.45 20.10 -7.64
C THR A 95 4.34 19.99 -6.14
N LEU A 96 4.93 18.92 -5.55
CA LEU A 96 4.95 18.72 -4.11
C LEU A 96 5.95 19.68 -3.44
N SER A 97 5.69 20.03 -2.19
CA SER A 97 6.66 20.73 -1.36
C SER A 97 7.91 19.87 -1.12
N TRP A 98 9.02 20.48 -0.73
CA TRP A 98 10.26 19.74 -0.47
C TRP A 98 10.12 18.74 0.69
N GLU A 99 9.28 19.05 1.71
CA GLU A 99 8.98 18.16 2.82
C GLU A 99 8.21 16.93 2.35
N GLN A 100 7.19 17.13 1.51
CA GLN A 100 6.42 16.04 0.91
C GLN A 100 7.30 15.17 0.00
N GLN A 101 8.18 15.78 -0.80
CA GLN A 101 9.14 15.06 -1.64
C GLN A 101 10.07 14.20 -0.79
N LEU A 102 10.63 14.77 0.30
CA LEU A 102 11.51 14.05 1.22
C LEU A 102 10.80 12.85 1.86
N VAL A 103 9.61 13.06 2.39
CA VAL A 103 8.79 11.98 2.98
C VAL A 103 8.51 10.89 1.95
N PHE A 104 8.11 11.28 0.72
CA PHE A 104 7.85 10.32 -0.35
C PHE A 104 9.09 9.50 -0.73
N LEU A 105 10.25 10.13 -0.86
CA LEU A 105 11.51 9.43 -1.16
C LEU A 105 11.90 8.45 -0.06
N VAL A 106 11.79 8.85 1.21
CA VAL A 106 12.06 7.96 2.36
C VAL A 106 11.12 6.75 2.33
N LEU A 107 9.81 6.98 2.12
CA LEU A 107 8.83 5.90 2.01
C LEU A 107 9.13 5.00 0.80
N GLY A 108 9.54 5.56 -0.34
CA GLY A 108 9.95 4.81 -1.52
C GLY A 108 11.13 3.88 -1.21
N ILE A 109 12.16 4.37 -0.52
CA ILE A 109 13.30 3.56 -0.06
C ILE A 109 12.82 2.42 0.84
N LEU A 110 11.93 2.70 1.81
CA LEU A 110 11.37 1.66 2.69
C LEU A 110 10.59 0.59 1.92
N VAL A 111 9.82 0.98 0.89
CA VAL A 111 9.11 0.05 0.00
C VAL A 111 10.09 -0.80 -0.81
N LEU A 112 11.16 -0.20 -1.34
CA LEU A 112 12.19 -0.94 -2.09
C LEU A 112 12.91 -1.96 -1.19
N PHE A 113 13.31 -1.59 0.02
CA PHE A 113 13.89 -2.54 0.98
C PHE A 113 12.94 -3.68 1.37
N TYR A 114 11.65 -3.39 1.40
CA TYR A 114 10.64 -4.41 1.65
C TYR A 114 10.47 -5.37 0.45
N ALA A 115 10.44 -4.84 -0.77
CA ALA A 115 10.15 -5.59 -1.99
C ALA A 115 11.34 -6.41 -2.49
N PHE A 116 12.57 -5.86 -2.41
CA PHE A 116 13.76 -6.47 -3.00
C PHE A 116 14.67 -7.12 -1.96
N PRO A 117 15.31 -8.24 -2.31
CA PRO A 117 16.31 -8.87 -1.44
C PRO A 117 17.59 -8.01 -1.41
N LEU A 118 18.07 -7.66 -0.22
CA LEU A 118 19.30 -6.88 -0.01
C LEU A 118 20.58 -7.61 -0.44
N GLN A 119 20.53 -8.94 -0.53
CA GLN A 119 21.66 -9.79 -0.96
C GLN A 119 21.15 -10.95 -1.82
N LYS A 120 21.91 -11.33 -2.85
CA LYS A 120 21.64 -12.55 -3.64
C LYS A 120 21.53 -13.77 -2.72
N GLY A 121 20.43 -14.51 -2.84
CA GLY A 121 20.19 -15.73 -2.03
C GLY A 121 19.61 -15.49 -0.62
N ARG A 122 19.40 -14.23 -0.18
CA ARG A 122 18.70 -13.92 1.08
C ARG A 122 17.26 -13.52 0.85
N ASN A 123 16.41 -13.83 1.83
CA ASN A 123 15.01 -13.41 1.82
C ASN A 123 14.92 -11.87 1.95
N ASN A 124 14.00 -11.24 1.20
CA ASN A 124 13.62 -9.86 1.38
C ASN A 124 12.93 -9.64 2.74
N LEU A 125 12.72 -8.38 3.16
CA LEU A 125 12.05 -8.06 4.43
C LEU A 125 10.62 -8.61 4.48
N ARG A 126 9.95 -8.71 3.32
CA ARG A 126 8.62 -9.32 3.19
C ARG A 126 8.56 -10.74 3.74
N ASN A 127 9.65 -11.50 3.61
CA ASN A 127 9.76 -12.89 4.06
C ASN A 127 10.36 -13.03 5.47
N LYS A 128 10.67 -11.91 6.15
CA LYS A 128 11.13 -11.92 7.53
C LYS A 128 9.97 -12.09 8.51
N GLN A 129 10.20 -12.95 9.50
CA GLN A 129 9.25 -13.23 10.57
C GLN A 129 8.74 -11.95 11.25
N LYS A 130 7.43 -11.88 11.49
CA LYS A 130 6.75 -10.88 12.34
C LYS A 130 6.81 -9.42 11.87
N ILE A 131 7.63 -9.05 10.89
CA ILE A 131 7.86 -7.64 10.52
C ILE A 131 6.85 -7.18 9.45
N LYS A 132 6.35 -8.10 8.62
CA LYS A 132 5.50 -7.82 7.45
C LYS A 132 4.38 -6.81 7.74
N ILE A 133 3.53 -7.11 8.72
CA ILE A 133 2.35 -6.30 9.04
C ILE A 133 2.73 -4.91 9.59
N TYR A 134 3.70 -4.86 10.49
CA TYR A 134 4.14 -3.60 11.12
C TYR A 134 4.82 -2.67 10.13
N TRP A 135 5.61 -3.25 9.21
CA TRP A 135 6.28 -2.47 8.15
C TRP A 135 5.29 -1.88 7.16
N VAL A 136 4.36 -2.69 6.69
CA VAL A 136 3.29 -2.24 5.79
C VAL A 136 2.46 -1.16 6.47
N ALA A 137 2.04 -1.37 7.73
CA ALA A 137 1.27 -0.40 8.47
C ALA A 137 2.03 0.92 8.69
N LEU A 138 3.34 0.87 8.94
CA LEU A 138 4.17 2.07 9.09
C LEU A 138 4.20 2.90 7.81
N VAL A 139 4.50 2.26 6.67
CA VAL A 139 4.53 2.95 5.37
C VAL A 139 3.18 3.58 5.07
N TRP A 140 2.07 2.83 5.25
CA TRP A 140 0.73 3.32 4.98
C TRP A 140 0.32 4.46 5.91
N SER A 141 0.64 4.37 7.20
CA SER A 141 0.26 5.41 8.17
C SER A 141 0.97 6.74 7.89
N VAL A 142 2.25 6.70 7.56
CA VAL A 142 3.00 7.91 7.19
C VAL A 142 2.56 8.43 5.82
N PHE A 143 2.36 7.55 4.84
CA PHE A 143 1.94 7.91 3.49
C PHE A 143 0.56 8.54 3.44
N THR A 144 -0.38 8.08 4.26
CA THR A 144 -1.76 8.61 4.26
C THR A 144 -2.03 9.61 5.37
N GLY A 145 -1.28 9.58 6.47
CA GLY A 145 -1.54 10.41 7.64
C GLY A 145 -0.62 11.62 7.78
N TYR A 146 0.59 11.57 7.23
CA TYR A 146 1.55 12.66 7.36
C TYR A 146 1.94 13.30 6.02
N LEU A 147 2.28 12.51 5.01
CA LEU A 147 2.74 13.04 3.72
C LEU A 147 1.84 14.14 3.13
N PRO A 148 0.49 14.00 3.13
CA PRO A 148 -0.38 15.01 2.50
C PRO A 148 -0.28 16.40 3.16
N VAL A 149 0.09 16.44 4.43
CA VAL A 149 0.12 17.66 5.26
C VAL A 149 1.54 18.03 5.73
N ALA A 150 2.57 17.38 5.19
CA ALA A 150 3.94 17.56 5.66
C ALA A 150 4.51 18.97 5.48
N HIS A 151 3.91 19.78 4.59
CA HIS A 151 4.31 21.17 4.33
C HIS A 151 3.59 22.19 5.22
N GLU A 152 2.58 21.75 5.98
CA GLU A 152 1.81 22.61 6.85
C GLU A 152 2.49 22.75 8.22
N TYR A 153 2.32 23.91 8.83
CA TYR A 153 2.76 24.12 10.21
C TYR A 153 1.77 23.42 11.16
N ILE A 154 2.10 22.19 11.54
CA ILE A 154 1.25 21.33 12.36
C ILE A 154 1.93 21.05 13.69
N ASP A 155 1.12 21.00 14.76
CA ASP A 155 1.59 20.49 16.04
C ASP A 155 2.14 19.07 15.89
N THR A 156 3.41 18.90 16.26
CA THR A 156 4.14 17.64 16.09
C THR A 156 3.50 16.49 16.87
N LEU A 157 2.97 16.77 18.07
CA LEU A 157 2.32 15.75 18.91
C LEU A 157 1.01 15.30 18.27
N PHE A 158 0.24 16.24 17.71
CA PHE A 158 -1.00 15.92 17.01
C PHE A 158 -0.71 15.10 15.74
N ALA A 159 0.26 15.52 14.92
CA ALA A 159 0.67 14.76 13.73
C ALA A 159 1.12 13.33 14.10
N PHE A 160 1.93 13.20 15.15
CA PHE A 160 2.35 11.89 15.65
C PHE A 160 1.15 11.04 16.09
N SER A 161 0.19 11.62 16.80
CA SER A 161 -1.02 10.91 17.25
C SER A 161 -1.85 10.39 16.08
N VAL A 162 -2.03 11.19 15.03
CA VAL A 162 -2.75 10.78 13.80
C VAL A 162 -2.04 9.60 13.12
N VAL A 163 -0.71 9.69 12.96
CA VAL A 163 0.08 8.59 12.37
C VAL A 163 0.01 7.32 13.24
N ALA A 164 0.10 7.45 14.56
CA ALA A 164 0.03 6.32 15.49
C ALA A 164 -1.35 5.63 15.44
N HIS A 165 -2.45 6.39 15.47
CA HIS A 165 -3.79 5.83 15.30
C HIS A 165 -3.97 5.16 13.94
N ARG A 166 -3.46 5.77 12.86
CA ARG A 166 -3.51 5.21 11.52
C ARG A 166 -2.71 3.91 11.43
N TRP A 167 -1.57 3.83 12.11
CA TRP A 167 -0.74 2.64 12.18
C TRP A 167 -1.50 1.46 12.82
N VAL A 168 -2.13 1.69 13.98
CA VAL A 168 -2.97 0.69 14.63
C VAL A 168 -4.14 0.28 13.74
N PHE A 169 -4.85 1.26 13.14
CA PHE A 169 -5.95 1.00 12.22
C PHE A 169 -5.53 0.10 11.04
N VAL A 170 -4.38 0.41 10.40
CA VAL A 170 -3.90 -0.39 9.26
C VAL A 170 -3.50 -1.79 9.69
N ILE A 171 -2.92 -1.98 10.89
CA ILE A 171 -2.66 -3.31 11.44
C ILE A 171 -3.99 -4.09 11.53
N CYS A 172 -5.01 -3.53 12.18
CA CYS A 172 -6.32 -4.17 12.31
C CYS A 172 -6.94 -4.48 10.93
N ALA A 173 -6.90 -3.52 9.99
CA ALA A 173 -7.44 -3.69 8.64
C ALA A 173 -6.70 -4.76 7.81
N THR A 174 -5.46 -5.08 8.13
CA THR A 174 -4.68 -6.10 7.43
C THR A 174 -4.85 -7.51 8.02
N LEU A 175 -5.33 -7.67 9.25
CA LEU A 175 -5.52 -8.98 9.88
C LEU A 175 -6.45 -9.93 9.10
N PRO A 176 -7.57 -9.49 8.51
CA PRO A 176 -8.40 -10.35 7.66
C PRO A 176 -7.63 -10.95 6.47
N PHE A 177 -6.69 -10.19 5.89
CA PHE A 177 -5.86 -10.68 4.79
C PHE A 177 -4.83 -11.70 5.28
N GLU A 178 -4.24 -11.53 6.47
CA GLU A 178 -3.36 -12.54 7.05
C GLU A 178 -4.12 -13.84 7.40
N ILE A 179 -5.40 -13.73 7.80
CA ILE A 179 -6.25 -14.90 8.03
C ILE A 179 -6.55 -15.62 6.71
N ARG A 180 -6.86 -14.87 5.65
CA ARG A 180 -7.13 -15.43 4.31
C ARG A 180 -5.90 -16.16 3.76
N ASP A 181 -4.72 -15.58 3.96
CA ASP A 181 -3.48 -16.05 3.37
C ASP A 181 -2.78 -17.11 4.25
N LEU A 182 -3.41 -17.55 5.36
CA LEU A 182 -2.86 -18.49 6.35
C LEU A 182 -2.30 -19.78 5.74
N ASP A 183 -3.04 -20.37 4.79
CA ASP A 183 -2.65 -21.64 4.16
C ASP A 183 -1.56 -21.46 3.08
N SER A 184 -1.45 -20.26 2.51
CA SER A 184 -0.47 -19.92 1.48
C SER A 184 0.82 -19.32 2.02
N ASP A 185 0.76 -18.73 3.21
CA ASP A 185 1.90 -18.11 3.88
C ASP A 185 2.83 -19.17 4.49
N ALA A 186 4.15 -19.04 4.20
CA ALA A 186 5.13 -19.95 4.76
C ALA A 186 5.08 -19.96 6.30
N PRO A 187 5.16 -21.14 6.97
CA PRO A 187 5.14 -21.24 8.45
C PRO A 187 6.22 -20.41 9.14
N SER A 188 7.34 -20.15 8.43
CA SER A 188 8.44 -19.32 8.91
C SER A 188 8.07 -17.85 9.10
N LEU A 189 6.98 -17.34 8.50
CA LEU A 189 6.55 -15.95 8.63
C LEU A 189 6.01 -15.63 10.03
N ARG A 190 5.47 -16.64 10.73
CA ARG A 190 4.88 -16.48 12.06
C ARG A 190 3.90 -15.31 12.13
N THR A 191 2.98 -15.25 11.16
CA THR A 191 1.91 -14.26 11.13
C THR A 191 1.03 -14.35 12.36
N TRP A 192 0.21 -13.35 12.62
CA TRP A 192 -0.68 -13.36 13.79
C TRP A 192 -1.58 -14.60 13.84
N PRO A 193 -2.29 -15.00 12.76
CA PRO A 193 -3.10 -16.21 12.79
C PRO A 193 -2.29 -17.50 12.96
N GLN A 194 -1.03 -17.55 12.46
CA GLN A 194 -0.14 -18.69 12.71
C GLN A 194 0.29 -18.81 14.17
N ARG A 195 0.39 -17.68 14.91
CA ARG A 195 0.84 -17.64 16.31
C ARG A 195 -0.28 -17.79 17.31
N PHE A 196 -1.40 -17.11 17.09
CA PHE A 196 -2.49 -16.99 18.05
C PHE A 196 -3.72 -17.76 17.65
N GLY A 197 -3.76 -18.28 16.42
CA GLY A 197 -4.94 -18.92 15.83
C GLY A 197 -5.94 -17.91 15.27
N VAL A 198 -6.79 -18.37 14.35
CA VAL A 198 -7.77 -17.54 13.63
C VAL A 198 -8.75 -16.85 14.58
N SER A 199 -9.28 -17.59 15.59
CA SER A 199 -10.27 -17.06 16.53
C SER A 199 -9.73 -15.87 17.32
N LYS A 200 -8.54 -15.98 17.92
CA LYS A 200 -7.92 -14.87 18.66
C LYS A 200 -7.55 -13.69 17.75
N THR A 201 -7.07 -13.98 16.55
CA THR A 201 -6.72 -12.92 15.58
C THR A 201 -7.96 -12.11 15.18
N ARG A 202 -9.12 -12.75 14.98
CA ARG A 202 -10.39 -12.06 14.71
C ARG A 202 -10.88 -11.20 15.88
N TRP A 203 -10.56 -11.61 17.09
CA TRP A 203 -10.98 -10.89 18.30
C TRP A 203 -10.14 -9.64 18.58
N ILE A 204 -8.90 -9.63 18.12
CA ILE A 204 -7.96 -8.51 18.27
C ILE A 204 -8.20 -7.40 17.23
N GLY A 205 -8.62 -7.74 16.00
CA GLY A 205 -8.89 -6.82 14.91
C GLY A 205 -10.36 -6.54 14.69
#